data_71760329aa3b24c3abb7efc036e4b7e7
#
_entry.id   71760329aa3b24c3abb7efc036e4b7e7
#
_cell.length_a   1.000
_cell.length_b   1.000
_cell.length_c   1.000
_cell.angle_alpha   90.00
_cell.angle_beta   90.00
_cell.angle_gamma   90.00
#
_symmetry.space_group_name_H-M   'P 1'
#
loop_
_entity.id
_entity.type
_entity.pdbx_description
1 polymer ?
#
loop_
_entity_poly.entity_id
_entity_poly.type
_entity_poly.pdbx_seq_one_letter_code
_entity_poly.pdbx_strand_id
1 'polypeptide(L)'
;MKRALVAAALLLGIGLLAAPAQAQTGTARGKIVDAQDQPLQDAKVTIEYLGGITRKFEVKTNKKGEYMQVGMQPGLYRLTASKDGYQSVAIEVRIALGEPTDLNPMKLHTIAQAAQQPGSPMADLRAAFQKAVELQGAGKLDEAEAAYKAINEKTPDIPEVYQNLGSVYAQKKDFPAAEAAFLKALELRPDSSDTATQLAKLYQDNGQPDKAMAIMEKSAGANPADAKAQFNRGIFLLNANKSEEAIAAFEAAIKADPSLTEAYFRLGALMVGQGKIPEAVANLEKYLGMNPTDAQNVGTAQGLLKALKK
;
A
#
# COMPACT_ATOMS: atom_id res chain seq x y z
N MET A 1 -55.97 -66.84 -67.37
CA MET A 1 -56.04 -65.46 -67.91
C MET A 1 -56.50 -64.51 -66.83
N LYS A 2 -55.62 -63.72 -66.21
CA LYS A 2 -55.97 -62.53 -65.51
C LYS A 2 -54.60 -61.80 -65.21
N ARG A 3 -54.36 -60.67 -65.86
CA ARG A 3 -53.21 -59.83 -65.73
C ARG A 3 -53.36 -58.99 -64.46
N ALA A 4 -52.42 -59.08 -63.55
CA ALA A 4 -52.31 -58.19 -62.40
C ALA A 4 -51.30 -57.05 -62.72
N LEU A 5 -51.81 -55.84 -62.72
CA LEU A 5 -50.98 -54.57 -62.81
C LEU A 5 -50.42 -54.29 -61.44
N VAL A 6 -49.12 -54.23 -61.38
CA VAL A 6 -48.37 -53.70 -60.17
C VAL A 6 -48.12 -52.20 -60.40
N ALA A 7 -48.78 -51.40 -59.60
CA ALA A 7 -48.48 -49.94 -59.55
C ALA A 7 -47.36 -49.71 -58.58
N ALA A 8 -46.23 -49.22 -59.09
CA ALA A 8 -45.09 -48.74 -58.28
C ALA A 8 -45.33 -47.29 -57.81
N ALA A 9 -45.54 -47.12 -56.54
CA ALA A 9 -45.62 -45.81 -55.91
C ALA A 9 -44.17 -45.30 -55.61
N LEU A 10 -43.70 -44.27 -56.36
CA LEU A 10 -42.48 -43.54 -56.04
C LEU A 10 -42.77 -42.57 -54.86
N LEU A 11 -42.25 -42.91 -53.66
CA LEU A 11 -42.17 -42.00 -52.54
C LEU A 11 -40.95 -41.08 -52.74
N LEU A 12 -41.18 -39.83 -53.16
CA LEU A 12 -40.18 -38.75 -53.09
C LEU A 12 -40.04 -38.34 -51.60
N GLY A 13 -38.96 -38.80 -50.98
CA GLY A 13 -38.56 -38.33 -49.66
C GLY A 13 -37.93 -36.94 -49.81
N ILE A 14 -38.68 -35.91 -49.45
CA ILE A 14 -38.13 -34.56 -49.29
C ILE A 14 -37.32 -34.56 -47.98
N GLY A 15 -36.03 -34.80 -48.09
CA GLY A 15 -35.09 -34.58 -47.01
C GLY A 15 -35.03 -33.08 -46.72
N LEU A 16 -35.72 -32.62 -45.67
CA LEU A 16 -35.43 -31.32 -45.06
C LEU A 16 -34.03 -31.40 -44.50
N LEU A 17 -33.02 -30.85 -45.19
CA LEU A 17 -31.75 -30.50 -44.66
C LEU A 17 -32.01 -29.34 -43.64
N ALA A 18 -32.16 -29.69 -42.37
CA ALA A 18 -32.16 -28.72 -41.32
C ALA A 18 -30.76 -28.08 -41.34
N ALA A 19 -30.66 -26.88 -41.90
CA ALA A 19 -29.46 -26.05 -41.73
C ALA A 19 -29.20 -25.95 -40.22
N PRO A 20 -27.93 -26.12 -39.76
CA PRO A 20 -27.62 -25.93 -38.36
C PRO A 20 -28.04 -24.52 -37.97
N ALA A 21 -28.94 -24.42 -37.01
CA ALA A 21 -29.32 -23.14 -36.43
C ALA A 21 -28.03 -22.53 -35.86
N GLN A 22 -27.45 -21.58 -36.59
CA GLN A 22 -26.34 -20.82 -36.05
C GLN A 22 -26.86 -20.12 -34.80
N ALA A 23 -26.38 -20.58 -33.66
CA ALA A 23 -26.68 -19.92 -32.38
C ALA A 23 -26.29 -18.47 -32.53
N GLN A 24 -27.30 -17.60 -32.66
CA GLN A 24 -27.04 -16.16 -32.72
C GLN A 24 -26.44 -15.73 -31.39
N THR A 25 -25.20 -15.33 -31.41
CA THR A 25 -24.47 -14.86 -30.23
C THR A 25 -24.23 -13.36 -30.32
N GLY A 26 -24.16 -12.73 -29.18
CA GLY A 26 -23.76 -11.32 -29.10
C GLY A 26 -22.25 -11.15 -29.12
N THR A 27 -21.83 -9.95 -29.41
CA THR A 27 -20.44 -9.51 -29.39
C THR A 27 -20.32 -8.22 -28.61
N ALA A 28 -19.33 -8.13 -27.73
CA ALA A 28 -18.92 -6.88 -27.09
C ALA A 28 -17.60 -6.41 -27.69
N ARG A 29 -17.50 -5.14 -28.04
CA ARG A 29 -16.23 -4.51 -28.41
C ARG A 29 -16.12 -3.15 -27.76
N GLY A 30 -14.89 -2.77 -27.39
CA GLY A 30 -14.63 -1.50 -26.74
C GLY A 30 -13.16 -1.17 -26.72
N LYS A 31 -12.84 -0.10 -26.02
CA LYS A 31 -11.48 0.44 -25.91
C LYS A 31 -11.18 0.79 -24.46
N ILE A 32 -9.95 0.52 -24.02
CA ILE A 32 -9.43 0.95 -22.73
C ILE A 32 -8.38 2.03 -22.98
N VAL A 33 -8.52 3.15 -22.28
CA VAL A 33 -7.63 4.32 -22.39
C VAL A 33 -7.21 4.80 -21.00
N ASP A 34 -6.16 5.58 -20.95
CA ASP A 34 -5.75 6.28 -19.71
C ASP A 34 -6.51 7.61 -19.52
N ALA A 35 -6.13 8.37 -18.50
CA ALA A 35 -6.73 9.67 -18.17
C ALA A 35 -6.55 10.72 -19.29
N GLN A 36 -5.56 10.57 -20.17
CA GLN A 36 -5.22 11.43 -21.29
C GLN A 36 -5.74 10.88 -22.62
N ASP A 37 -6.67 9.91 -22.58
CA ASP A 37 -7.23 9.23 -23.75
C ASP A 37 -6.22 8.43 -24.58
N GLN A 38 -5.02 8.11 -24.01
CA GLN A 38 -4.04 7.26 -24.68
C GLN A 38 -4.44 5.79 -24.56
N PRO A 39 -4.28 4.98 -25.61
CA PRO A 39 -4.65 3.57 -25.60
C PRO A 39 -3.81 2.77 -24.61
N LEU A 40 -4.47 1.96 -23.78
CA LEU A 40 -3.80 1.05 -22.85
C LEU A 40 -3.71 -0.35 -23.46
N GLN A 41 -2.53 -0.74 -23.92
CA GLN A 41 -2.21 -2.10 -24.37
C GLN A 41 -2.12 -3.05 -23.17
N ASP A 42 -2.45 -4.35 -23.40
CA ASP A 42 -2.39 -5.42 -22.40
C ASP A 42 -3.24 -5.18 -21.13
N ALA A 43 -4.20 -4.25 -21.18
CA ALA A 43 -5.20 -4.14 -20.14
C ALA A 43 -6.11 -5.37 -20.18
N LYS A 44 -6.37 -5.97 -19.02
CA LYS A 44 -7.24 -7.13 -18.85
C LYS A 44 -8.68 -6.66 -18.74
N VAL A 45 -9.57 -7.23 -19.55
CA VAL A 45 -11.02 -7.02 -19.44
C VAL A 45 -11.67 -8.34 -19.06
N THR A 46 -12.22 -8.37 -17.86
CA THR A 46 -13.01 -9.47 -17.32
C THR A 46 -14.48 -9.20 -17.62
N ILE A 47 -15.20 -10.16 -18.19
CA ILE A 47 -16.61 -10.03 -18.62
C ILE A 47 -17.41 -11.11 -17.93
N GLU A 48 -18.29 -10.74 -17.02
CA GLU A 48 -19.07 -11.65 -16.17
C GLU A 48 -20.57 -11.52 -16.47
N TYR A 49 -21.24 -12.66 -16.75
CA TYR A 49 -22.66 -12.69 -16.97
C TYR A 49 -23.43 -12.57 -15.65
N LEU A 50 -24.44 -11.68 -15.60
CA LEU A 50 -25.22 -11.41 -14.40
C LEU A 50 -26.60 -12.11 -14.37
N GLY A 51 -26.93 -12.91 -15.40
CA GLY A 51 -28.26 -13.51 -15.57
C GLY A 51 -28.37 -14.99 -15.18
N GLY A 52 -27.73 -15.45 -14.10
CA GLY A 52 -27.90 -16.81 -13.57
C GLY A 52 -26.62 -17.65 -13.58
N ILE A 53 -26.43 -18.58 -14.53
CA ILE A 53 -25.21 -19.41 -14.56
C ILE A 53 -24.00 -18.52 -14.85
N THR A 54 -23.07 -18.47 -13.92
CA THR A 54 -21.86 -17.62 -14.03
C THR A 54 -21.03 -18.04 -15.24
N ARG A 55 -20.95 -17.16 -16.23
CA ARG A 55 -20.01 -17.26 -17.36
C ARG A 55 -19.05 -16.08 -17.27
N LYS A 56 -17.77 -16.40 -17.35
CA LYS A 56 -16.70 -15.44 -17.26
C LYS A 56 -15.80 -15.56 -18.50
N PHE A 57 -15.50 -14.44 -19.11
CA PHE A 57 -14.52 -14.32 -20.19
C PHE A 57 -13.41 -13.37 -19.74
N GLU A 58 -12.22 -13.58 -20.27
CA GLU A 58 -11.07 -12.68 -20.06
C GLU A 58 -10.42 -12.41 -21.40
N VAL A 59 -10.31 -11.13 -21.74
CA VAL A 59 -9.63 -10.67 -22.95
C VAL A 59 -8.61 -9.60 -22.58
N LYS A 60 -7.59 -9.42 -23.45
CA LYS A 60 -6.61 -8.35 -23.30
C LYS A 60 -6.74 -7.37 -24.45
N THR A 61 -6.45 -6.10 -24.17
CA THR A 61 -6.44 -5.06 -25.20
C THR A 61 -5.21 -5.17 -26.08
N ASN A 62 -5.38 -4.84 -27.35
CA ASN A 62 -4.30 -4.73 -28.34
C ASN A 62 -3.51 -3.40 -28.20
N LYS A 63 -2.55 -3.14 -29.11
CA LYS A 63 -1.73 -1.90 -29.13
C LYS A 63 -2.55 -0.61 -29.26
N LYS A 64 -3.79 -0.71 -29.80
CA LYS A 64 -4.71 0.43 -29.91
C LYS A 64 -5.65 0.55 -28.70
N GLY A 65 -5.46 -0.26 -27.67
CA GLY A 65 -6.33 -0.32 -26.50
C GLY A 65 -7.67 -1.03 -26.75
N GLU A 66 -7.87 -1.67 -27.91
CA GLU A 66 -9.12 -2.28 -28.33
C GLU A 66 -9.24 -3.72 -27.84
N TYR A 67 -10.45 -4.14 -27.49
CA TYR A 67 -10.79 -5.52 -27.16
C TYR A 67 -12.09 -5.92 -27.83
N MET A 68 -12.25 -7.23 -28.04
CA MET A 68 -13.48 -7.83 -28.58
C MET A 68 -13.70 -9.19 -27.93
N GLN A 69 -14.94 -9.46 -27.52
CA GLN A 69 -15.41 -10.77 -27.08
C GLN A 69 -16.63 -11.17 -27.91
N VAL A 70 -16.52 -12.30 -28.60
CA VAL A 70 -17.59 -12.91 -29.39
C VAL A 70 -18.20 -14.12 -28.64
N GLY A 71 -19.31 -14.63 -29.14
CA GLY A 71 -19.91 -15.87 -28.61
C GLY A 71 -20.66 -15.67 -27.29
N MET A 72 -21.07 -14.44 -26.99
CA MET A 72 -21.79 -14.10 -25.76
C MET A 72 -23.28 -14.40 -25.88
N GLN A 73 -23.89 -14.87 -24.81
CA GLN A 73 -25.35 -14.95 -24.71
C GLN A 73 -25.92 -13.52 -24.59
N PRO A 74 -27.15 -13.27 -25.10
CA PRO A 74 -27.80 -12.00 -24.82
C PRO A 74 -28.13 -11.86 -23.35
N GLY A 75 -27.92 -10.67 -22.78
CA GLY A 75 -28.19 -10.42 -21.37
C GLY A 75 -27.31 -9.33 -20.76
N LEU A 76 -27.39 -9.21 -19.45
CA LEU A 76 -26.64 -8.23 -18.67
C LEU A 76 -25.27 -8.81 -18.27
N TYR A 77 -24.23 -8.02 -18.47
CA TYR A 77 -22.85 -8.35 -18.14
C TYR A 77 -22.20 -7.24 -17.34
N ARG A 78 -21.31 -7.62 -16.41
CA ARG A 78 -20.35 -6.72 -15.78
C ARG A 78 -18.99 -6.86 -16.48
N LEU A 79 -18.48 -5.76 -17.01
CA LEU A 79 -17.15 -5.66 -17.59
C LEU A 79 -16.25 -4.93 -16.63
N THR A 80 -15.15 -5.58 -16.22
CA THR A 80 -14.13 -4.98 -15.35
C THR A 80 -12.83 -4.86 -16.12
N ALA A 81 -12.39 -3.63 -16.35
CA ALA A 81 -11.09 -3.33 -16.91
C ALA A 81 -10.06 -3.14 -15.79
N SER A 82 -8.90 -3.77 -15.93
CA SER A 82 -7.80 -3.68 -14.96
C SER A 82 -6.44 -3.68 -15.67
N LYS A 83 -5.47 -2.98 -15.08
CA LYS A 83 -4.07 -2.96 -15.51
C LYS A 83 -3.18 -2.62 -14.31
N ASP A 84 -2.00 -3.22 -14.25
CA ASP A 84 -1.04 -2.94 -13.18
C ASP A 84 -0.71 -1.45 -13.10
N GLY A 85 -0.73 -0.88 -11.90
CA GLY A 85 -0.54 0.54 -11.64
C GLY A 85 -1.77 1.43 -11.87
N TYR A 86 -2.91 0.85 -12.28
CA TYR A 86 -4.18 1.58 -12.51
C TYR A 86 -5.29 1.07 -11.61
N GLN A 87 -6.22 1.97 -11.28
CA GLN A 87 -7.46 1.61 -10.60
C GLN A 87 -8.39 0.87 -11.57
N SER A 88 -8.92 -0.27 -11.15
CA SER A 88 -9.88 -1.03 -11.94
C SER A 88 -11.22 -0.28 -12.05
N VAL A 89 -11.83 -0.34 -13.25
CA VAL A 89 -13.14 0.26 -13.52
C VAL A 89 -14.11 -0.83 -13.98
N ALA A 90 -15.31 -0.84 -13.45
CA ALA A 90 -16.36 -1.77 -13.84
C ALA A 90 -17.58 -1.02 -14.37
N ILE A 91 -18.18 -1.56 -15.44
CA ILE A 91 -19.45 -1.10 -16.03
C ILE A 91 -20.40 -2.27 -16.22
N GLU A 92 -21.70 -2.00 -16.19
CA GLU A 92 -22.71 -2.99 -16.54
C GLU A 92 -23.30 -2.63 -17.90
N VAL A 93 -23.37 -3.63 -18.79
CA VAL A 93 -23.84 -3.45 -20.15
C VAL A 93 -24.76 -4.59 -20.55
N ARG A 94 -25.74 -4.31 -21.38
CA ARG A 94 -26.61 -5.32 -21.99
C ARG A 94 -26.09 -5.68 -23.37
N ILE A 95 -25.78 -6.94 -23.58
CA ILE A 95 -25.37 -7.48 -24.87
C ILE A 95 -26.60 -8.01 -25.58
N ALA A 96 -26.80 -7.53 -26.81
CA ALA A 96 -27.88 -7.97 -27.69
C ALA A 96 -27.43 -9.07 -28.65
N LEU A 97 -28.39 -9.70 -29.32
CA LEU A 97 -28.12 -10.61 -30.44
C LEU A 97 -27.84 -9.83 -31.74
N GLY A 98 -27.02 -10.41 -32.57
CA GLY A 98 -26.80 -9.93 -33.94
C GLY A 98 -25.59 -8.98 -34.02
N GLU A 99 -25.84 -7.67 -34.13
CA GLU A 99 -24.74 -6.71 -34.31
C GLU A 99 -23.86 -6.56 -33.08
N PRO A 100 -22.56 -6.28 -33.23
CA PRO A 100 -21.68 -6.01 -32.11
C PRO A 100 -22.15 -4.83 -31.26
N THR A 101 -22.16 -5.02 -29.94
CA THR A 101 -22.41 -3.94 -28.99
C THR A 101 -21.13 -3.12 -28.84
N ASP A 102 -21.15 -1.90 -29.37
CA ASP A 102 -20.04 -0.93 -29.21
C ASP A 102 -20.14 -0.23 -27.87
N LEU A 103 -19.06 -0.33 -27.12
CA LEU A 103 -18.97 0.25 -25.79
C LEU A 103 -18.11 1.52 -25.84
N ASN A 104 -18.57 2.53 -25.11
CA ASN A 104 -17.76 3.72 -24.90
C ASN A 104 -16.41 3.35 -24.27
N PRO A 105 -15.32 4.08 -24.58
CA PRO A 105 -14.03 3.82 -23.99
C PRO A 105 -14.09 3.83 -22.46
N MET A 106 -13.56 2.78 -21.82
CA MET A 106 -13.38 2.76 -20.38
C MET A 106 -12.06 3.44 -20.03
N LYS A 107 -12.14 4.48 -19.22
CA LYS A 107 -10.99 5.29 -18.83
C LYS A 107 -10.43 4.79 -17.50
N LEU A 108 -9.18 4.34 -17.49
CA LEU A 108 -8.46 3.96 -16.28
C LEU A 108 -7.57 5.13 -15.82
N HIS A 109 -7.58 5.36 -14.52
CA HIS A 109 -6.69 6.32 -13.87
C HIS A 109 -5.58 5.56 -13.15
N THR A 110 -4.36 6.07 -13.16
CA THR A 110 -3.33 5.52 -12.28
C THR A 110 -3.81 5.59 -10.82
N ILE A 111 -3.30 4.72 -9.96
CA ILE A 111 -3.66 4.72 -8.54
C ILE A 111 -3.44 6.11 -7.93
N ALA A 112 -2.34 6.79 -8.33
CA ALA A 112 -2.05 8.15 -7.87
C ALA A 112 -3.08 9.18 -8.36
N GLN A 113 -3.51 9.13 -9.63
CA GLN A 113 -4.53 10.01 -10.19
C GLN A 113 -5.91 9.74 -9.60
N ALA A 114 -6.26 8.46 -9.45
CA ALA A 114 -7.54 8.05 -8.85
C ALA A 114 -7.66 8.54 -7.40
N ALA A 115 -6.55 8.53 -6.66
CA ALA A 115 -6.49 9.07 -5.31
C ALA A 115 -6.69 10.59 -5.22
N GLN A 116 -6.58 11.31 -6.34
CA GLN A 116 -6.75 12.77 -6.43
C GLN A 116 -8.14 13.17 -6.96
N GLN A 117 -8.92 12.24 -7.52
CA GLN A 117 -10.25 12.57 -8.05
C GLN A 117 -11.27 12.76 -6.90
N PRO A 118 -11.96 13.91 -6.84
CA PRO A 118 -13.04 14.12 -5.90
C PRO A 118 -14.11 13.02 -6.03
N GLY A 119 -14.57 12.48 -4.89
CA GLY A 119 -15.61 11.44 -4.86
C GLY A 119 -15.13 10.03 -5.22
N SER A 120 -13.83 9.81 -5.42
CA SER A 120 -13.31 8.44 -5.47
C SER A 120 -13.17 7.90 -4.04
N PRO A 121 -13.39 6.57 -3.81
CA PRO A 121 -13.19 5.98 -2.48
C PRO A 121 -11.80 6.25 -1.89
N MET A 122 -10.78 6.33 -2.74
CA MET A 122 -9.41 6.65 -2.33
C MET A 122 -9.23 8.13 -1.99
N ALA A 123 -9.87 9.05 -2.72
CA ALA A 123 -9.84 10.48 -2.39
C ALA A 123 -10.61 10.76 -1.10
N ASP A 124 -11.76 10.13 -0.92
CA ASP A 124 -12.57 10.24 0.29
C ASP A 124 -11.82 9.71 1.51
N LEU A 125 -11.15 8.55 1.36
CA LEU A 125 -10.29 7.99 2.42
C LEU A 125 -9.14 8.93 2.77
N ARG A 126 -8.45 9.48 1.76
CA ARG A 126 -7.36 10.45 1.99
C ARG A 126 -7.87 11.70 2.69
N ALA A 127 -8.99 12.26 2.23
CA ALA A 127 -9.58 13.45 2.84
C ALA A 127 -10.00 13.18 4.30
N ALA A 128 -10.62 12.04 4.58
CA ALA A 128 -10.98 11.63 5.94
C ALA A 128 -9.74 11.47 6.83
N PHE A 129 -8.69 10.82 6.31
CA PHE A 129 -7.43 10.65 7.03
C PHE A 129 -6.75 11.99 7.33
N GLN A 130 -6.66 12.86 6.32
CA GLN A 130 -6.09 14.21 6.49
C GLN A 130 -6.87 15.02 7.53
N LYS A 131 -8.20 14.96 7.50
CA LYS A 131 -9.05 15.61 8.50
C LYS A 131 -8.78 15.09 9.91
N ALA A 132 -8.61 13.79 10.08
CA ALA A 132 -8.27 13.18 11.38
C ALA A 132 -6.91 13.66 11.89
N VAL A 133 -5.90 13.76 11.00
CA VAL A 133 -4.56 14.30 11.33
C VAL A 133 -4.65 15.78 11.75
N GLU A 134 -5.42 16.60 11.03
CA GLU A 134 -5.64 18.01 11.37
C GLU A 134 -6.31 18.18 12.75
N LEU A 135 -7.31 17.36 13.06
CA LEU A 135 -7.98 17.35 14.36
C LEU A 135 -7.02 16.98 15.47
N GLN A 136 -6.18 15.97 15.26
CA GLN A 136 -5.15 15.57 16.21
C GLN A 136 -4.11 16.68 16.41
N GLY A 137 -3.63 17.31 15.34
CA GLY A 137 -2.69 18.44 15.41
C GLY A 137 -3.27 19.68 16.09
N ALA A 138 -4.58 19.87 16.01
CA ALA A 138 -5.31 20.93 16.72
C ALA A 138 -5.61 20.60 18.20
N GLY A 139 -5.18 19.43 18.70
CA GLY A 139 -5.45 18.97 20.07
C GLY A 139 -6.88 18.51 20.31
N LYS A 140 -7.71 18.40 19.27
CA LYS A 140 -9.10 17.93 19.33
C LYS A 140 -9.14 16.39 19.34
N LEU A 141 -8.61 15.81 20.43
CA LEU A 141 -8.29 14.39 20.50
C LEU A 141 -9.52 13.47 20.39
N ASP A 142 -10.67 13.86 20.97
CA ASP A 142 -11.91 13.06 20.89
C ASP A 142 -12.49 13.06 19.48
N GLU A 143 -12.42 14.21 18.78
CA GLU A 143 -12.86 14.31 17.38
C GLU A 143 -11.91 13.52 16.46
N ALA A 144 -10.59 13.56 16.71
CA ALA A 144 -9.59 12.80 15.97
C ALA A 144 -9.78 11.28 16.13
N GLU A 145 -10.00 10.82 17.38
CA GLU A 145 -10.30 9.42 17.67
C GLU A 145 -11.54 8.94 16.91
N ALA A 146 -12.64 9.71 16.97
CA ALA A 146 -13.87 9.38 16.25
C ALA A 146 -13.63 9.32 14.74
N ALA A 147 -12.86 10.26 14.18
CA ALA A 147 -12.54 10.30 12.76
C ALA A 147 -11.70 9.07 12.32
N TYR A 148 -10.67 8.70 13.07
CA TYR A 148 -9.87 7.49 12.79
C TYR A 148 -10.70 6.21 12.90
N LYS A 149 -11.57 6.09 13.91
CA LYS A 149 -12.49 4.95 14.04
C LYS A 149 -13.44 4.84 12.86
N ALA A 150 -14.00 5.95 12.39
CA ALA A 150 -14.87 5.97 11.21
C ALA A 150 -14.13 5.54 9.91
N ILE A 151 -12.84 5.86 9.78
CA ILE A 151 -12.00 5.35 8.71
C ILE A 151 -11.86 3.83 8.81
N ASN A 152 -11.56 3.33 10.00
CA ASN A 152 -11.33 1.91 10.25
C ASN A 152 -12.59 1.05 10.06
N GLU A 153 -13.79 1.60 10.33
CA GLU A 153 -15.07 0.94 10.04
C GLU A 153 -15.31 0.75 8.55
N LYS A 154 -14.92 1.74 7.73
CA LYS A 154 -15.09 1.71 6.26
C LYS A 154 -13.98 0.95 5.55
N THR A 155 -12.77 1.06 6.06
CA THR A 155 -11.57 0.47 5.46
C THR A 155 -10.70 -0.08 6.61
N PRO A 156 -10.97 -1.32 7.05
CA PRO A 156 -10.21 -1.94 8.12
C PRO A 156 -8.77 -2.23 7.70
N ASP A 157 -7.94 -2.50 8.69
CA ASP A 157 -6.56 -3.00 8.53
C ASP A 157 -5.59 -2.03 7.83
N ILE A 158 -5.78 -0.71 8.03
CA ILE A 158 -4.81 0.31 7.64
C ILE A 158 -3.85 0.55 8.82
N PRO A 159 -2.55 0.16 8.71
CA PRO A 159 -1.60 0.29 9.82
C PRO A 159 -1.47 1.72 10.34
N GLU A 160 -1.48 2.72 9.44
CA GLU A 160 -1.36 4.14 9.78
C GLU A 160 -2.53 4.65 10.62
N VAL A 161 -3.72 4.12 10.43
CA VAL A 161 -4.90 4.48 11.25
C VAL A 161 -4.70 4.01 12.69
N TYR A 162 -4.24 2.77 12.86
CA TYR A 162 -3.94 2.24 14.21
C TYR A 162 -2.75 2.93 14.86
N GLN A 163 -1.71 3.27 14.10
CA GLN A 163 -0.58 4.05 14.60
C GLN A 163 -1.04 5.42 15.12
N ASN A 164 -1.87 6.13 14.36
CA ASN A 164 -2.37 7.44 14.78
C ASN A 164 -3.37 7.33 15.94
N LEU A 165 -4.24 6.31 15.98
CA LEU A 165 -5.07 6.02 17.16
C LEU A 165 -4.21 5.80 18.39
N GLY A 166 -3.13 5.02 18.28
CA GLY A 166 -2.18 4.83 19.37
C GLY A 166 -1.59 6.15 19.87
N SER A 167 -1.22 7.03 18.94
CA SER A 167 -0.71 8.37 19.27
C SER A 167 -1.79 9.27 19.91
N VAL A 168 -3.03 9.21 19.45
CA VAL A 168 -4.16 9.94 20.06
C VAL A 168 -4.42 9.44 21.50
N TYR A 169 -4.47 8.14 21.71
CA TYR A 169 -4.65 7.56 23.05
C TYR A 169 -3.48 7.88 23.98
N ALA A 170 -2.24 7.86 23.47
CA ALA A 170 -1.07 8.28 24.25
C ALA A 170 -1.17 9.74 24.71
N GLN A 171 -1.61 10.65 23.83
CA GLN A 171 -1.86 12.06 24.18
C GLN A 171 -2.99 12.23 25.20
N LYS A 172 -4.02 11.38 25.13
CA LYS A 172 -5.12 11.31 26.13
C LYS A 172 -4.69 10.63 27.43
N LYS A 173 -3.47 10.08 27.49
CA LYS A 173 -2.95 9.27 28.63
C LYS A 173 -3.73 7.97 28.86
N ASP A 174 -4.43 7.47 27.85
CA ASP A 174 -5.03 6.15 27.85
C ASP A 174 -3.99 5.12 27.36
N PHE A 175 -3.07 4.77 28.26
CA PHE A 175 -1.96 3.88 27.95
C PHE A 175 -2.38 2.49 27.47
N PRO A 176 -3.42 1.84 28.05
CA PRO A 176 -3.88 0.54 27.56
C PRO A 176 -4.42 0.60 26.12
N ALA A 177 -5.22 1.61 25.80
CA ALA A 177 -5.75 1.77 24.43
C ALA A 177 -4.64 2.13 23.44
N ALA A 178 -3.66 2.95 23.85
CA ALA A 178 -2.50 3.29 23.03
C ALA A 178 -1.64 2.04 22.72
N GLU A 179 -1.34 1.23 23.74
CA GLU A 179 -0.60 -0.03 23.59
C GLU A 179 -1.30 -0.97 22.60
N ALA A 180 -2.60 -1.20 22.78
CA ALA A 180 -3.38 -2.06 21.89
C ALA A 180 -3.37 -1.57 20.44
N ALA A 181 -3.52 -0.26 20.22
CA ALA A 181 -3.53 0.33 18.89
C ALA A 181 -2.15 0.22 18.21
N PHE A 182 -1.05 0.53 18.91
CA PHE A 182 0.30 0.38 18.35
C PHE A 182 0.65 -1.10 18.06
N LEU A 183 0.25 -2.02 18.94
CA LEU A 183 0.46 -3.46 18.69
C LEU A 183 -0.31 -3.92 17.47
N LYS A 184 -1.54 -3.45 17.26
CA LYS A 184 -2.30 -3.75 16.03
C LYS A 184 -1.65 -3.16 14.79
N ALA A 185 -1.12 -1.95 14.86
CA ALA A 185 -0.34 -1.36 13.76
C ALA A 185 0.90 -2.20 13.42
N LEU A 186 1.63 -2.72 14.42
CA LEU A 186 2.79 -3.59 14.22
C LEU A 186 2.42 -5.01 13.78
N GLU A 187 1.24 -5.52 14.13
CA GLU A 187 0.70 -6.76 13.57
C GLU A 187 0.51 -6.65 12.05
N LEU A 188 -0.05 -5.51 11.61
CA LEU A 188 -0.32 -5.22 10.20
C LEU A 188 0.95 -4.84 9.42
N ARG A 189 1.91 -4.18 10.07
CA ARG A 189 3.20 -3.77 9.49
C ARG A 189 4.32 -4.01 10.49
N PRO A 190 4.88 -5.23 10.54
CA PRO A 190 5.88 -5.62 11.54
C PRO A 190 7.22 -4.87 11.42
N ASP A 191 7.54 -4.32 10.25
CA ASP A 191 8.76 -3.58 9.93
C ASP A 191 8.65 -2.07 10.16
N SER A 192 7.55 -1.57 10.72
CA SER A 192 7.39 -0.15 11.02
C SER A 192 8.24 0.29 12.21
N SER A 193 9.45 0.78 11.95
CA SER A 193 10.35 1.33 12.98
C SER A 193 9.77 2.55 13.68
N ASP A 194 8.93 3.34 12.99
CA ASP A 194 8.24 4.48 13.58
C ASP A 194 7.22 4.06 14.63
N THR A 195 6.37 3.08 14.31
CA THR A 195 5.38 2.56 15.26
C THR A 195 6.06 1.89 16.45
N ALA A 196 7.13 1.10 16.20
CA ALA A 196 7.91 0.48 17.26
C ALA A 196 8.52 1.53 18.20
N THR A 197 9.04 2.63 17.65
CA THR A 197 9.61 3.74 18.46
C THR A 197 8.54 4.42 19.31
N GLN A 198 7.35 4.67 18.76
CA GLN A 198 6.25 5.29 19.49
C GLN A 198 5.76 4.38 20.64
N LEU A 199 5.63 3.07 20.38
CA LEU A 199 5.27 2.10 21.40
C LEU A 199 6.35 1.98 22.50
N ALA A 200 7.61 1.95 22.11
CA ALA A 200 8.72 1.92 23.07
C ALA A 200 8.75 3.18 23.94
N LYS A 201 8.50 4.36 23.35
CA LYS A 201 8.35 5.60 24.12
C LYS A 201 7.17 5.53 25.08
N LEU A 202 6.01 5.02 24.62
CA LEU A 202 4.84 4.81 25.50
C LEU A 202 5.21 3.94 26.72
N TYR A 203 5.95 2.85 26.51
CA TYR A 203 6.41 2.00 27.60
C TYR A 203 7.39 2.71 28.56
N GLN A 204 8.33 3.53 28.04
CA GLN A 204 9.22 4.33 28.88
C GLN A 204 8.43 5.32 29.74
N ASP A 205 7.50 6.06 29.13
CA ASP A 205 6.68 7.07 29.81
C ASP A 205 5.78 6.43 30.88
N ASN A 206 5.44 5.15 30.72
CA ASN A 206 4.65 4.35 31.67
C ASN A 206 5.52 3.50 32.64
N GLY A 207 6.82 3.77 32.74
CA GLY A 207 7.72 3.09 33.66
C GLY A 207 8.01 1.62 33.35
N GLN A 208 7.93 1.22 32.08
CA GLN A 208 8.15 -0.14 31.59
C GLN A 208 9.36 -0.22 30.63
N PRO A 209 10.59 0.15 31.05
CA PRO A 209 11.75 0.25 30.16
C PRO A 209 12.14 -1.10 29.52
N ASP A 210 11.90 -2.22 30.22
CA ASP A 210 12.21 -3.54 29.64
C ASP A 210 11.34 -3.87 28.43
N LYS A 211 10.05 -3.53 28.47
CA LYS A 211 9.17 -3.66 27.33
C LYS A 211 9.59 -2.73 26.18
N ALA A 212 9.99 -1.51 26.51
CA ALA A 212 10.49 -0.56 25.50
C ALA A 212 11.70 -1.15 24.78
N MET A 213 12.66 -1.70 25.51
CA MET A 213 13.84 -2.32 24.91
C MET A 213 13.47 -3.53 24.05
N ALA A 214 12.61 -4.41 24.54
CA ALA A 214 12.19 -5.60 23.79
C ALA A 214 11.54 -5.25 22.44
N ILE A 215 10.71 -4.19 22.38
CA ILE A 215 10.12 -3.70 21.12
C ILE A 215 11.19 -3.15 20.20
N MET A 216 12.18 -2.41 20.69
CA MET A 216 13.25 -1.85 19.88
C MET A 216 14.17 -2.95 19.33
N GLU A 217 14.49 -3.96 20.11
CA GLU A 217 15.26 -5.13 19.66
C GLU A 217 14.51 -5.92 18.59
N LYS A 218 13.21 -6.16 18.80
CA LYS A 218 12.36 -6.82 17.80
C LYS A 218 12.32 -6.05 16.49
N SER A 219 12.14 -4.73 16.52
CA SER A 219 12.09 -3.87 15.33
C SER A 219 13.42 -3.89 14.56
N ALA A 220 14.54 -3.69 15.25
CA ALA A 220 15.86 -3.72 14.64
C ALA A 220 16.25 -5.12 14.10
N GLY A 221 15.77 -6.19 14.74
CA GLY A 221 15.96 -7.57 14.29
C GLY A 221 15.10 -7.96 13.09
N ALA A 222 13.90 -7.38 12.98
CA ALA A 222 12.98 -7.64 11.86
C ALA A 222 13.52 -7.11 10.51
N ASN A 223 14.21 -5.97 10.54
CA ASN A 223 14.90 -5.39 9.39
C ASN A 223 16.28 -4.85 9.77
N PRO A 224 17.33 -5.69 9.77
CA PRO A 224 18.68 -5.24 10.11
C PRO A 224 19.27 -4.18 9.17
N ALA A 225 18.70 -4.04 7.97
CA ALA A 225 19.11 -3.02 6.99
C ALA A 225 18.34 -1.69 7.16
N ASP A 226 17.39 -1.60 8.09
CA ASP A 226 16.71 -0.35 8.43
C ASP A 226 17.62 0.49 9.35
N ALA A 227 18.30 1.48 8.77
CA ALA A 227 19.17 2.40 9.49
C ALA A 227 18.45 3.14 10.62
N LYS A 228 17.17 3.51 10.40
CA LYS A 228 16.34 4.19 11.40
C LYS A 228 16.01 3.30 12.58
N ALA A 229 15.67 2.04 12.33
CA ALA A 229 15.44 1.06 13.40
C ALA A 229 16.69 0.84 14.25
N GLN A 230 17.87 0.69 13.62
CA GLN A 230 19.15 0.55 14.34
C GLN A 230 19.51 1.82 15.12
N PHE A 231 19.33 2.99 14.52
CA PHE A 231 19.58 4.27 15.19
C PHE A 231 18.67 4.44 16.42
N ASN A 232 17.37 4.22 16.27
CA ASN A 232 16.41 4.34 17.36
C ASN A 232 16.73 3.35 18.49
N ARG A 233 17.09 2.10 18.14
CA ARG A 233 17.58 1.13 19.12
C ARG A 233 18.81 1.68 19.88
N GLY A 234 19.76 2.29 19.18
CA GLY A 234 20.94 2.93 19.78
C GLY A 234 20.55 4.01 20.79
N ILE A 235 19.57 4.86 20.49
CA ILE A 235 19.04 5.87 21.42
C ILE A 235 18.45 5.24 22.68
N PHE A 236 17.65 4.18 22.53
CA PHE A 236 17.06 3.49 23.68
C PHE A 236 18.12 2.80 24.55
N LEU A 237 19.13 2.19 23.94
CA LEU A 237 20.27 1.60 24.64
C LEU A 237 21.10 2.65 25.42
N LEU A 238 21.32 3.82 24.79
CA LEU A 238 22.00 4.93 25.44
C LEU A 238 21.24 5.42 26.67
N ASN A 239 19.92 5.60 26.56
CA ASN A 239 19.05 5.99 27.68
C ASN A 239 19.00 4.92 28.79
N ALA A 240 19.24 3.67 28.46
CA ALA A 240 19.37 2.54 29.40
C ALA A 240 20.79 2.41 29.99
N ASN A 241 21.71 3.35 29.71
CA ASN A 241 23.12 3.31 30.08
C ASN A 241 23.92 2.11 29.54
N LYS A 242 23.44 1.50 28.44
CA LYS A 242 24.09 0.39 27.74
C LYS A 242 24.99 0.92 26.62
N SER A 243 26.05 1.63 26.99
CA SER A 243 26.88 2.43 26.06
C SER A 243 27.55 1.58 24.97
N GLU A 244 28.05 0.37 25.29
CA GLU A 244 28.69 -0.49 24.30
C GLU A 244 27.72 -1.04 23.27
N GLU A 245 26.54 -1.47 23.71
CA GLU A 245 25.46 -1.92 22.82
C GLU A 245 24.94 -0.76 21.96
N ALA A 246 24.87 0.48 22.52
CA ALA A 246 24.48 1.66 21.76
C ALA A 246 25.49 2.00 20.64
N ILE A 247 26.79 1.88 20.89
CA ILE A 247 27.83 2.03 19.88
C ILE A 247 27.58 1.05 18.73
N ALA A 248 27.43 -0.23 19.02
CA ALA A 248 27.19 -1.26 18.00
C ALA A 248 25.91 -0.97 17.19
N ALA A 249 24.86 -0.44 17.83
CA ALA A 249 23.62 -0.07 17.14
C ALA A 249 23.81 1.15 16.21
N PHE A 250 24.55 2.20 16.64
CA PHE A 250 24.85 3.34 15.79
C PHE A 250 25.79 2.96 14.63
N GLU A 251 26.77 2.09 14.85
CA GLU A 251 27.62 1.54 13.77
C GLU A 251 26.79 0.77 12.74
N ALA A 252 25.83 -0.06 13.21
CA ALA A 252 24.91 -0.77 12.33
C ALA A 252 24.02 0.20 11.54
N ALA A 253 23.54 1.29 12.15
CA ALA A 253 22.78 2.33 11.47
C ALA A 253 23.61 3.01 10.37
N ILE A 254 24.86 3.39 10.66
CA ILE A 254 25.80 3.98 9.68
C ILE A 254 26.10 3.00 8.55
N LYS A 255 26.26 1.72 8.85
CA LYS A 255 26.48 0.68 7.84
C LYS A 255 25.29 0.51 6.91
N ALA A 256 24.07 0.61 7.44
CA ALA A 256 22.82 0.53 6.67
C ALA A 256 22.58 1.79 5.83
N ASP A 257 22.83 2.97 6.40
CA ASP A 257 22.75 4.25 5.69
C ASP A 257 23.93 5.16 6.09
N PRO A 258 25.00 5.23 5.26
CA PRO A 258 26.12 6.12 5.49
C PRO A 258 25.81 7.61 5.43
N SER A 259 24.61 8.00 5.00
CA SER A 259 24.15 9.38 4.96
C SER A 259 23.41 9.83 6.24
N LEU A 260 23.20 8.92 7.18
CA LEU A 260 22.51 9.20 8.45
C LEU A 260 23.41 10.03 9.38
N THR A 261 23.40 11.34 9.17
CA THR A 261 24.27 12.32 9.81
C THR A 261 24.25 12.25 11.34
N GLU A 262 23.06 12.13 11.94
CA GLU A 262 22.88 12.13 13.38
C GLU A 262 23.57 10.92 14.06
N ALA A 263 23.69 9.79 13.37
CA ALA A 263 24.35 8.61 13.91
C ALA A 263 25.84 8.85 14.16
N TYR A 264 26.52 9.59 13.29
CA TYR A 264 27.93 9.97 13.49
C TYR A 264 28.12 10.87 14.70
N PHE A 265 27.20 11.82 14.92
CA PHE A 265 27.26 12.68 16.10
C PHE A 265 27.09 11.88 17.40
N ARG A 266 26.06 11.02 17.46
CA ARG A 266 25.81 10.17 18.64
C ARG A 266 26.98 9.23 18.92
N LEU A 267 27.50 8.59 17.88
CA LEU A 267 28.64 7.68 17.99
C LEU A 267 29.89 8.43 18.47
N GLY A 268 30.21 9.57 17.85
CA GLY A 268 31.37 10.39 18.23
C GLY A 268 31.29 10.89 19.67
N ALA A 269 30.13 11.43 20.10
CA ALA A 269 29.91 11.89 21.45
C ALA A 269 30.06 10.75 22.50
N LEU A 270 29.50 9.56 22.18
CA LEU A 270 29.57 8.39 23.06
C LEU A 270 31.01 7.86 23.19
N MET A 271 31.79 7.87 22.09
CA MET A 271 33.20 7.45 22.06
C MET A 271 34.10 8.38 22.89
N VAL A 272 33.79 9.70 22.95
CA VAL A 272 34.47 10.62 23.91
C VAL A 272 34.35 10.13 25.34
N GLY A 273 33.12 9.75 25.75
CA GLY A 273 32.86 9.25 27.10
C GLY A 273 33.59 7.94 27.43
N GLN A 274 33.95 7.15 26.39
CA GLN A 274 34.71 5.91 26.55
C GLN A 274 36.21 6.08 26.38
N GLY A 275 36.72 7.29 26.17
CA GLY A 275 38.14 7.54 25.94
C GLY A 275 38.69 7.07 24.59
N LYS A 276 37.82 6.68 23.65
CA LYS A 276 38.15 6.29 22.26
C LYS A 276 38.34 7.55 21.41
N ILE A 277 39.39 8.33 21.74
CA ILE A 277 39.56 9.68 21.22
C ILE A 277 39.77 9.77 19.70
N PRO A 278 40.61 8.92 19.07
CA PRO A 278 40.79 8.95 17.60
C PRO A 278 39.47 8.69 16.84
N GLU A 279 38.69 7.70 17.26
CA GLU A 279 37.42 7.32 16.65
C GLU A 279 36.35 8.39 16.91
N ALA A 280 36.33 9.00 18.09
CA ALA A 280 35.46 10.11 18.43
C ALA A 280 35.70 11.30 17.49
N VAL A 281 36.98 11.68 17.29
CA VAL A 281 37.34 12.77 16.40
C VAL A 281 36.92 12.47 14.97
N ALA A 282 37.19 11.28 14.46
CA ALA A 282 36.80 10.87 13.09
C ALA A 282 35.28 10.96 12.86
N ASN A 283 34.48 10.49 13.80
CA ASN A 283 33.02 10.55 13.69
C ASN A 283 32.46 11.98 13.79
N LEU A 284 33.00 12.80 14.71
CA LEU A 284 32.58 14.21 14.86
C LEU A 284 32.97 15.06 13.63
N GLU A 285 34.16 14.82 13.06
CA GLU A 285 34.56 15.46 11.80
C GLU A 285 33.68 15.03 10.63
N LYS A 286 33.38 13.74 10.53
CA LYS A 286 32.46 13.23 9.52
C LYS A 286 31.09 13.87 9.64
N TYR A 287 30.53 13.96 10.87
CA TYR A 287 29.28 14.65 11.14
C TYR A 287 29.28 16.09 10.60
N LEU A 288 30.28 16.90 10.98
CA LEU A 288 30.38 18.30 10.54
C LEU A 288 30.59 18.42 9.03
N GLY A 289 31.36 17.51 8.42
CA GLY A 289 31.58 17.46 6.97
C GLY A 289 30.33 17.15 6.15
N MET A 290 29.27 16.65 6.77
CA MET A 290 27.98 16.38 6.13
C MET A 290 27.02 17.60 6.16
N ASN A 291 27.48 18.75 6.64
CA ASN A 291 26.70 20.01 6.74
C ASN A 291 25.38 19.86 7.51
N PRO A 292 25.41 19.36 8.75
CA PRO A 292 24.20 19.19 9.55
C PRO A 292 23.52 20.53 9.85
N THR A 293 22.19 20.50 9.96
CA THR A 293 21.38 21.71 10.21
C THR A 293 21.07 21.95 11.68
N ASP A 294 21.28 20.99 12.56
CA ASP A 294 21.08 21.12 14.00
C ASP A 294 22.20 21.96 14.63
N ALA A 295 21.92 23.24 14.87
CA ALA A 295 22.91 24.21 15.41
C ALA A 295 23.43 23.79 16.81
N GLN A 296 22.60 23.12 17.64
CA GLN A 296 23.02 22.70 18.98
C GLN A 296 24.02 21.53 18.89
N ASN A 297 23.73 20.52 18.08
CA ASN A 297 24.64 19.39 17.87
C ASN A 297 25.92 19.83 17.15
N VAL A 298 25.82 20.76 16.19
CA VAL A 298 27.00 21.38 15.53
C VAL A 298 27.89 22.04 16.56
N GLY A 299 27.34 22.93 17.41
CA GLY A 299 28.09 23.62 18.47
C GLY A 299 28.73 22.64 19.45
N THR A 300 28.02 21.59 19.84
CA THR A 300 28.55 20.54 20.72
C THR A 300 29.69 19.77 20.05
N ALA A 301 29.58 19.38 18.81
CA ALA A 301 30.61 18.67 18.06
C ALA A 301 31.88 19.51 17.91
N GLN A 302 31.74 20.80 17.57
CA GLN A 302 32.87 21.75 17.48
C GLN A 302 33.58 21.95 18.80
N GLY A 303 32.80 22.06 19.90
CA GLY A 303 33.32 22.16 21.25
C GLY A 303 34.14 20.94 21.68
N LEU A 304 33.60 19.75 21.44
CA LEU A 304 34.30 18.48 21.70
C LEU A 304 35.59 18.37 20.90
N LEU A 305 35.55 18.60 19.58
CA LEU A 305 36.75 18.58 18.73
C LEU A 305 37.84 19.56 19.19
N LYS A 306 37.46 20.77 19.60
CA LYS A 306 38.38 21.75 20.13
C LYS A 306 39.06 21.30 21.43
N ALA A 307 38.33 20.55 22.25
CA ALA A 307 38.86 20.00 23.51
C ALA A 307 39.78 18.79 23.26
N LEU A 308 39.46 17.94 22.31
CA LEU A 308 40.17 16.70 22.01
C LEU A 308 41.45 16.88 21.18
N LYS A 309 41.60 17.98 20.46
CA LYS A 309 42.77 18.29 19.62
C LYS A 309 43.80 19.18 20.31
N LYS A 310 43.61 19.46 21.61
CA LYS A 310 44.59 20.14 22.44
C LYS A 310 45.62 19.16 23.02
#